data_ebdf1ddb8438e6966e8961eef4f412fd
#
_entry.id   ebdf1ddb8438e6966e8961eef4f412fd
#
_cell.length_a   1.000
_cell.length_b   1.000
_cell.length_c   1.000
_cell.angle_alpha   90.00
_cell.angle_beta   90.00
_cell.angle_gamma   90.00
#
_symmetry.space_group_name_H-M   'P 1'
#
loop_
_entity.id
_entity.type
_entity.pdbx_description
1 polymer ?
#
loop_
_entity_poly.entity_id
_entity_poly.type
_entity_poly.pdbx_seq_one_letter_code
_entity_poly.pdbx_strand_id
1 'polypeptide(L)'
;MARTPRILHLLLALCSLFQQQPLAPPSYDALLRSSVRNLRYVAPGTPWPLAIVAAAEPAHAQAAVRCGPRHGVRSGGHNYEGLSYASLDPRESFAVLDLAAFREAWAGSGATLGEVYYAVGAASRALAFPAGVCPTVGVGGHLGGGGFGMLMRRYGLAADNVLDAVLVDADGRLLNRTTMGEDLFWAIRGGGGESFGVVLSWKLRLVPVLQTEIAPALPRDLILRVVVQGRHAQFEALFLGRCSRLLDHMRAHFPDLGVARADCEEISWIQSTVYFAFYSSSKPPELLLDRIGETGRYVKAKSDYVQEPIPRHAWESTWSWLEKPEAGLLILDPYGGRMASISPSATPFPHRKGNLYNLQYYSFWFENGTAAMEKRMSWVRVLYREMEPYVSKNPRTGYVNYRDLDLGTNELEGNVTSYAKAWIWGEKYFRGNFERLAAVKAMVDPDDFFRNEQSIPPLPAAKGWSSI
;
A
#
# COMPACT_ATOMS: atom_id res chain seq x y z
N MET A 1 20.94 16.13 -29.41
CA MET A 1 19.77 16.41 -30.26
C MET A 1 19.23 15.16 -30.99
N ALA A 2 19.12 13.99 -30.36
CA ALA A 2 18.67 12.75 -31.02
C ALA A 2 17.55 12.00 -30.27
N ARG A 3 16.74 12.67 -29.45
CA ARG A 3 15.65 12.05 -28.67
C ARG A 3 14.25 12.31 -29.23
N THR A 4 14.09 13.22 -30.20
CA THR A 4 12.80 13.62 -30.78
C THR A 4 12.06 12.52 -31.57
N PRO A 5 12.72 11.62 -32.34
CA PRO A 5 11.98 10.67 -33.17
C PRO A 5 11.25 9.57 -32.36
N ARG A 6 11.78 9.14 -31.22
CA ARG A 6 11.11 8.10 -30.40
C ARG A 6 9.84 8.59 -29.71
N ILE A 7 9.84 9.85 -29.23
CA ILE A 7 8.65 10.47 -28.63
C ILE A 7 7.56 10.67 -29.68
N LEU A 8 7.92 11.07 -30.90
CA LEU A 8 6.97 11.25 -32.00
C LEU A 8 6.35 9.89 -32.44
N HIS A 9 7.14 8.80 -32.49
CA HIS A 9 6.61 7.48 -32.76
C HIS A 9 5.71 6.95 -31.64
N LEU A 10 6.00 7.22 -30.37
CA LEU A 10 5.17 6.90 -29.23
C LEU A 10 3.81 7.64 -29.32
N LEU A 11 3.84 8.94 -29.58
CA LEU A 11 2.63 9.74 -29.76
C LEU A 11 1.79 9.28 -30.95
N LEU A 12 2.42 8.90 -32.07
CA LEU A 12 1.73 8.39 -33.26
C LEU A 12 1.15 6.98 -33.03
N ALA A 13 1.87 6.08 -32.36
CA ALA A 13 1.35 4.75 -32.00
C ALA A 13 0.20 4.84 -30.99
N LEU A 14 0.29 5.71 -30.00
CA LEU A 14 -0.78 5.99 -29.04
C LEU A 14 -1.98 6.68 -29.71
N CYS A 15 -1.76 7.65 -30.62
CA CYS A 15 -2.84 8.29 -31.38
C CYS A 15 -3.65 7.30 -32.22
N SER A 16 -3.03 6.27 -32.82
CA SER A 16 -3.74 5.26 -33.59
C SER A 16 -4.64 4.37 -32.73
N LEU A 17 -4.31 4.17 -31.45
CA LEU A 17 -5.10 3.40 -30.47
C LEU A 17 -6.28 4.23 -29.89
N PHE A 18 -6.14 5.56 -29.82
CA PHE A 18 -7.12 6.45 -29.18
C PHE A 18 -8.13 7.10 -30.14
N GLN A 19 -8.13 6.76 -31.43
CA GLN A 19 -9.04 7.37 -32.42
C GLN A 19 -10.56 7.08 -32.23
N GLN A 20 -10.97 6.38 -31.15
CA GLN A 20 -12.37 6.00 -30.96
C GLN A 20 -13.06 6.60 -29.71
N GLN A 21 -12.56 7.64 -29.07
CA GLN A 21 -13.27 8.27 -27.96
C GLN A 21 -13.79 9.68 -28.27
N PRO A 22 -15.11 9.95 -28.16
CA PRO A 22 -15.72 11.21 -28.52
C PRO A 22 -15.72 12.28 -27.42
N LEU A 23 -15.03 12.10 -26.31
CA LEU A 23 -14.88 13.11 -25.26
C LEU A 23 -13.47 13.68 -25.30
N ALA A 24 -13.34 15.00 -25.36
CA ALA A 24 -12.04 15.65 -25.22
C ALA A 24 -11.34 15.13 -23.96
N PRO A 25 -10.14 14.55 -24.05
CA PRO A 25 -9.44 14.06 -22.87
C PRO A 25 -9.18 15.23 -21.92
N PRO A 26 -9.22 15.01 -20.59
CA PRO A 26 -8.83 16.04 -19.64
C PRO A 26 -7.41 16.52 -19.98
N SER A 27 -7.12 17.79 -19.73
CA SER A 27 -5.78 18.32 -19.97
C SER A 27 -4.75 17.53 -19.16
N TYR A 28 -3.52 17.45 -19.65
CA TYR A 28 -2.41 16.79 -18.93
C TYR A 28 -2.33 17.23 -17.46
N ASP A 29 -2.39 18.55 -17.20
CA ASP A 29 -2.35 19.11 -15.85
C ASP A 29 -3.54 18.68 -14.99
N ALA A 30 -4.74 18.65 -15.54
CA ALA A 30 -5.93 18.21 -14.82
C ALA A 30 -5.83 16.73 -14.43
N LEU A 31 -5.39 15.87 -15.36
CA LEU A 31 -5.23 14.44 -15.12
C LEU A 31 -4.08 14.14 -14.13
N LEU A 32 -2.98 14.89 -14.21
CA LEU A 32 -1.87 14.76 -13.26
C LEU A 32 -2.32 15.16 -11.85
N ARG A 33 -2.89 16.35 -11.69
CA ARG A 33 -3.27 16.91 -10.38
C ARG A 33 -4.42 16.17 -9.70
N SER A 34 -5.35 15.61 -10.46
CA SER A 34 -6.50 14.87 -9.90
C SER A 34 -6.11 13.66 -9.02
N SER A 35 -4.92 13.13 -9.22
CA SER A 35 -4.44 11.93 -8.51
C SER A 35 -3.29 12.17 -7.55
N VAL A 36 -2.83 13.42 -7.40
CA VAL A 36 -1.79 13.76 -6.43
C VAL A 36 -2.40 13.84 -5.03
N ARG A 37 -2.00 12.92 -4.15
CA ARG A 37 -2.48 12.81 -2.77
C ARG A 37 -1.57 13.50 -1.76
N ASN A 38 -0.32 13.78 -2.14
CA ASN A 38 0.67 14.41 -1.27
C ASN A 38 1.25 15.65 -1.95
N LEU A 39 0.92 16.82 -1.43
CA LEU A 39 1.33 18.11 -1.98
C LEU A 39 2.84 18.37 -1.94
N ARG A 40 3.64 17.56 -1.21
CA ARG A 40 5.10 17.63 -1.27
C ARG A 40 5.64 17.48 -2.70
N TYR A 41 4.89 16.77 -3.56
CA TYR A 41 5.29 16.42 -4.93
C TYR A 41 4.56 17.25 -5.99
N VAL A 42 4.03 18.43 -5.65
CA VAL A 42 3.55 19.45 -6.58
C VAL A 42 4.38 20.73 -6.54
N ALA A 43 5.49 20.73 -5.80
CA ALA A 43 6.37 21.88 -5.68
C ALA A 43 7.08 22.21 -7.01
N PRO A 44 7.45 23.47 -7.27
CA PRO A 44 8.28 23.84 -8.40
C PRO A 44 9.59 23.01 -8.42
N GLY A 45 9.94 22.48 -9.58
CA GLY A 45 11.12 21.62 -9.75
C GLY A 45 10.90 20.13 -9.55
N THR A 46 9.70 19.68 -9.15
CA THR A 46 9.36 18.25 -9.15
C THR A 46 9.47 17.70 -10.57
N PRO A 47 10.21 16.59 -10.79
CA PRO A 47 10.24 15.93 -12.09
C PRO A 47 8.88 15.31 -12.42
N TRP A 48 8.23 15.84 -13.47
CA TRP A 48 6.94 15.36 -13.94
C TRP A 48 7.07 14.33 -15.05
N PRO A 49 6.11 13.42 -15.21
CA PRO A 49 6.13 12.46 -16.30
C PRO A 49 6.02 13.16 -17.67
N LEU A 50 6.70 12.62 -18.68
CA LEU A 50 6.61 13.10 -20.07
C LEU A 50 5.20 12.92 -20.65
N ALA A 51 4.48 11.88 -20.20
CA ALA A 51 3.14 11.54 -20.65
C ALA A 51 2.39 10.76 -19.58
N ILE A 52 1.06 10.79 -19.64
CA ILE A 52 0.16 9.95 -18.85
C ILE A 52 -0.66 9.12 -19.82
N VAL A 53 -0.55 7.79 -19.74
CA VAL A 53 -1.31 6.85 -20.53
C VAL A 53 -2.49 6.36 -19.69
N ALA A 54 -3.71 6.82 -19.98
CA ALA A 54 -4.93 6.38 -19.33
C ALA A 54 -5.40 5.05 -19.97
N ALA A 55 -4.96 3.92 -19.41
CA ALA A 55 -5.29 2.60 -19.93
C ALA A 55 -6.70 2.19 -19.50
N ALA A 56 -7.56 1.82 -20.47
CA ALA A 56 -8.92 1.33 -20.24
C ALA A 56 -9.06 -0.17 -20.57
N GLU A 57 -8.12 -0.75 -21.31
CA GLU A 57 -8.12 -2.15 -21.71
C GLU A 57 -6.67 -2.70 -21.76
N PRO A 58 -6.48 -4.04 -21.73
CA PRO A 58 -5.15 -4.66 -21.71
C PRO A 58 -4.25 -4.23 -22.86
N ALA A 59 -4.78 -4.04 -24.04
CA ALA A 59 -4.03 -3.61 -25.22
C ALA A 59 -3.34 -2.26 -25.02
N HIS A 60 -3.97 -1.32 -24.32
CA HIS A 60 -3.38 0.00 -23.98
C HIS A 60 -2.15 -0.17 -23.08
N ALA A 61 -2.24 -1.01 -22.05
CA ALA A 61 -1.12 -1.28 -21.15
C ALA A 61 0.02 -1.99 -21.88
N GLN A 62 -0.30 -3.00 -22.73
CA GLN A 62 0.69 -3.70 -23.55
C GLN A 62 1.41 -2.75 -24.52
N ALA A 63 0.69 -1.87 -25.19
CA ALA A 63 1.27 -0.89 -26.09
C ALA A 63 2.18 0.11 -25.36
N ALA A 64 1.74 0.60 -24.18
CA ALA A 64 2.54 1.50 -23.37
C ALA A 64 3.88 0.84 -22.97
N VAL A 65 3.86 -0.40 -22.47
CA VAL A 65 5.07 -1.13 -22.10
C VAL A 65 6.00 -1.37 -23.29
N ARG A 66 5.47 -1.79 -24.45
CA ARG A 66 6.28 -2.08 -25.65
C ARG A 66 6.89 -0.84 -26.29
N CYS A 67 6.19 0.29 -26.28
CA CYS A 67 6.55 1.48 -27.06
C CYS A 67 7.13 2.61 -26.21
N GLY A 68 6.98 2.55 -24.90
CA GLY A 68 7.28 3.66 -24.00
C GLY A 68 8.66 3.62 -23.35
N PRO A 69 9.08 4.77 -22.80
CA PRO A 69 10.13 4.82 -21.80
C PRO A 69 9.65 4.10 -20.53
N ARG A 70 10.48 4.10 -19.50
CA ARG A 70 10.06 3.58 -18.20
C ARG A 70 8.76 4.18 -17.72
N HIS A 71 7.95 3.38 -17.04
CA HIS A 71 6.62 3.78 -16.58
C HIS A 71 6.52 3.69 -15.07
N GLY A 72 6.07 4.79 -14.43
CA GLY A 72 5.42 4.70 -13.14
C GLY A 72 4.00 4.15 -13.34
N VAL A 73 3.62 3.14 -12.58
CA VAL A 73 2.26 2.58 -12.62
C VAL A 73 1.42 3.22 -11.53
N ARG A 74 0.26 3.78 -11.91
CA ARG A 74 -0.65 4.47 -11.00
C ARG A 74 -1.99 3.76 -10.90
N SER A 75 -2.38 3.38 -9.69
CA SER A 75 -3.72 2.94 -9.32
C SER A 75 -4.46 4.07 -8.61
N GLY A 76 -4.46 4.12 -7.25
CA GLY A 76 -5.09 5.18 -6.46
C GLY A 76 -4.20 6.39 -6.13
N GLY A 77 -2.90 6.37 -6.47
CA GLY A 77 -1.98 7.47 -6.21
C GLY A 77 -1.63 7.71 -4.72
N HIS A 78 -1.81 6.74 -3.85
CA HIS A 78 -1.66 6.86 -2.39
C HIS A 78 -0.23 6.64 -1.86
N ASN A 79 0.76 6.51 -2.73
CA ASN A 79 2.15 6.34 -2.30
C ASN A 79 2.61 7.58 -1.51
N TYR A 80 3.10 7.40 -0.29
CA TYR A 80 3.53 8.50 0.59
C TYR A 80 4.72 9.28 0.06
N GLU A 81 5.56 8.65 -0.77
CA GLU A 81 6.73 9.28 -1.39
C GLU A 81 6.49 9.65 -2.87
N GLY A 82 5.23 9.70 -3.32
CA GLY A 82 4.83 10.22 -4.62
C GLY A 82 5.25 9.40 -5.85
N LEU A 83 5.83 8.21 -5.68
CA LEU A 83 6.43 7.41 -6.76
C LEU A 83 5.45 6.97 -7.85
N SER A 84 4.14 7.08 -7.60
CA SER A 84 3.10 6.79 -8.60
C SER A 84 2.92 7.91 -9.65
N TYR A 85 3.55 9.09 -9.46
CA TYR A 85 3.34 10.25 -10.33
C TYR A 85 4.53 11.21 -10.41
N ALA A 86 5.60 10.99 -9.63
CA ALA A 86 6.81 11.80 -9.63
C ALA A 86 8.05 10.90 -9.54
N SER A 87 9.20 11.38 -9.99
CA SER A 87 10.52 10.77 -9.74
C SER A 87 11.39 11.72 -8.90
N LEU A 88 12.33 11.17 -8.15
CA LEU A 88 13.35 11.96 -7.44
C LEU A 88 14.58 12.23 -8.31
N ASP A 89 14.81 11.48 -9.38
CA ASP A 89 15.91 11.74 -10.31
C ASP A 89 15.46 12.67 -11.44
N PRO A 90 15.91 13.95 -11.46
CA PRO A 90 15.54 14.90 -12.51
C PRO A 90 16.09 14.54 -13.89
N ARG A 91 17.01 13.59 -13.96
CA ARG A 91 17.61 13.12 -15.23
C ARG A 91 16.78 12.01 -15.86
N GLU A 92 15.92 11.35 -15.10
CA GLU A 92 15.12 10.24 -15.59
C GLU A 92 13.86 10.73 -16.30
N SER A 93 13.73 10.35 -17.57
CA SER A 93 12.49 10.58 -18.33
C SER A 93 11.57 9.38 -18.15
N PHE A 94 10.38 9.59 -17.64
CA PHE A 94 9.39 8.54 -17.41
C PHE A 94 7.99 8.93 -17.90
N ALA A 95 7.12 7.94 -18.07
CA ALA A 95 5.69 8.13 -18.28
C ALA A 95 4.90 7.52 -17.12
N VAL A 96 3.66 7.93 -16.93
CA VAL A 96 2.74 7.31 -15.98
C VAL A 96 1.72 6.49 -16.74
N LEU A 97 1.62 5.20 -16.41
CA LEU A 97 0.53 4.33 -16.84
C LEU A 97 -0.58 4.37 -15.78
N ASP A 98 -1.66 5.09 -16.09
CA ASP A 98 -2.79 5.27 -15.19
C ASP A 98 -3.85 4.19 -15.43
N LEU A 99 -4.10 3.39 -14.40
CA LEU A 99 -5.06 2.28 -14.43
C LEU A 99 -6.46 2.68 -13.92
N ALA A 100 -6.74 3.95 -13.65
CA ALA A 100 -7.99 4.40 -13.04
C ALA A 100 -9.25 4.01 -13.84
N ALA A 101 -9.13 3.81 -15.15
CA ALA A 101 -10.22 3.33 -16.02
C ALA A 101 -10.40 1.81 -16.05
N PHE A 102 -9.52 1.03 -15.44
CA PHE A 102 -9.53 -0.44 -15.46
C PHE A 102 -10.46 -1.01 -14.37
N ARG A 103 -11.72 -1.40 -14.73
CA ARG A 103 -12.80 -1.65 -13.76
C ARG A 103 -13.57 -2.97 -13.94
N GLU A 104 -13.10 -3.93 -14.76
CA GLU A 104 -13.90 -5.09 -15.13
C GLU A 104 -13.95 -6.24 -14.09
N ALA A 105 -14.93 -7.15 -14.24
CA ALA A 105 -15.45 -8.35 -13.50
C ALA A 105 -14.57 -9.04 -12.44
N TRP A 106 -13.26 -8.89 -12.46
CA TRP A 106 -12.29 -9.03 -11.39
C TRP A 106 -12.02 -7.64 -10.84
N ALA A 107 -11.57 -7.50 -9.59
CA ALA A 107 -11.18 -6.19 -9.12
C ALA A 107 -10.02 -5.65 -9.97
N GLY A 108 -10.30 -4.70 -10.83
CA GLY A 108 -9.28 -4.01 -11.62
C GLY A 108 -8.28 -3.31 -10.69
N SER A 109 -7.00 -3.31 -11.04
CA SER A 109 -5.98 -2.63 -10.24
C SER A 109 -6.22 -1.12 -10.09
N GLY A 110 -6.95 -0.53 -11.03
CA GLY A 110 -7.38 0.88 -10.98
C GLY A 110 -8.63 1.14 -10.13
N ALA A 111 -9.31 0.10 -9.65
CA ALA A 111 -10.39 0.25 -8.69
C ALA A 111 -9.86 0.72 -7.33
N THR A 112 -10.71 1.36 -6.54
CA THR A 112 -10.42 1.71 -5.16
C THR A 112 -10.97 0.64 -4.20
N LEU A 113 -10.47 0.60 -2.97
CA LEU A 113 -11.00 -0.31 -1.94
C LEU A 113 -12.47 -0.03 -1.67
N GLY A 114 -12.89 1.25 -1.68
CA GLY A 114 -14.27 1.65 -1.51
C GLY A 114 -15.20 1.07 -2.58
N GLU A 115 -14.78 1.11 -3.85
CA GLU A 115 -15.54 0.50 -4.96
C GLU A 115 -15.67 -1.02 -4.78
N VAL A 116 -14.58 -1.70 -4.36
CA VAL A 116 -14.64 -3.15 -4.05
C VAL A 116 -15.60 -3.42 -2.89
N TYR A 117 -15.53 -2.65 -1.81
CA TYR A 117 -16.41 -2.83 -0.65
C TYR A 117 -17.87 -2.60 -1.01
N TYR A 118 -18.15 -1.53 -1.77
CA TYR A 118 -19.50 -1.24 -2.24
C TYR A 118 -20.04 -2.37 -3.11
N ALA A 119 -19.27 -2.86 -4.09
CA ALA A 119 -19.69 -3.95 -4.97
C ALA A 119 -19.94 -5.25 -4.19
N VAL A 120 -19.07 -5.62 -3.25
CA VAL A 120 -19.25 -6.81 -2.41
C VAL A 120 -20.46 -6.67 -1.49
N GLY A 121 -20.63 -5.50 -0.85
CA GLY A 121 -21.75 -5.22 0.05
C GLY A 121 -23.12 -5.21 -0.67
N ALA A 122 -23.16 -4.71 -1.91
CA ALA A 122 -24.36 -4.75 -2.75
C ALA A 122 -24.72 -6.16 -3.20
N ALA A 123 -23.71 -7.00 -3.45
CA ALA A 123 -23.90 -8.38 -3.91
C ALA A 123 -24.21 -9.36 -2.78
N SER A 124 -23.72 -9.13 -1.56
CA SER A 124 -23.87 -10.06 -0.44
C SER A 124 -23.78 -9.36 0.92
N ARG A 125 -24.72 -9.71 1.81
CA ARG A 125 -24.64 -9.30 3.24
C ARG A 125 -23.77 -10.24 4.07
N ALA A 126 -23.35 -11.37 3.53
CA ALA A 126 -22.66 -12.44 4.24
C ALA A 126 -21.15 -12.51 3.91
N LEU A 127 -20.72 -11.78 2.88
CA LEU A 127 -19.34 -11.82 2.39
C LEU A 127 -18.65 -10.46 2.56
N ALA A 128 -17.33 -10.52 2.71
CA ALA A 128 -16.42 -9.37 2.83
C ALA A 128 -15.13 -9.59 2.06
N PHE A 129 -14.32 -8.54 1.95
CA PHE A 129 -12.94 -8.64 1.52
C PHE A 129 -12.01 -8.04 2.59
N PRO A 130 -10.96 -8.76 3.08
CA PRO A 130 -10.09 -8.31 4.14
C PRO A 130 -9.01 -7.35 3.60
N ALA A 131 -9.33 -6.08 3.49
CA ALA A 131 -8.41 -5.03 3.04
C ALA A 131 -8.46 -3.80 3.96
N GLY A 132 -7.76 -2.72 3.59
CA GLY A 132 -7.54 -1.53 4.40
C GLY A 132 -8.75 -0.63 4.58
N VAL A 133 -8.68 0.33 5.51
CA VAL A 133 -9.82 1.18 5.89
C VAL A 133 -10.05 2.38 4.99
N CYS A 134 -9.04 2.88 4.30
CA CYS A 134 -9.16 4.09 3.48
C CYS A 134 -9.79 3.75 2.12
N PRO A 135 -11.01 4.25 1.80
CA PRO A 135 -11.76 3.84 0.61
C PRO A 135 -11.11 4.29 -0.70
N THR A 136 -10.34 5.36 -0.70
CA THR A 136 -9.72 5.90 -1.92
C THR A 136 -8.39 5.23 -2.30
N VAL A 137 -7.89 4.30 -1.47
CA VAL A 137 -6.67 3.52 -1.78
C VAL A 137 -6.93 2.59 -2.96
N GLY A 138 -6.01 2.60 -3.94
CA GLY A 138 -6.10 1.75 -5.12
C GLY A 138 -5.79 0.29 -4.81
N VAL A 139 -6.59 -0.62 -5.38
CA VAL A 139 -6.47 -2.07 -5.22
C VAL A 139 -5.08 -2.57 -5.61
N GLY A 140 -4.54 -2.11 -6.75
CA GLY A 140 -3.25 -2.57 -7.25
C GLY A 140 -2.10 -2.35 -6.26
N GLY A 141 -1.94 -1.12 -5.76
CA GLY A 141 -0.91 -0.81 -4.77
C GLY A 141 -1.14 -1.49 -3.43
N HIS A 142 -2.40 -1.59 -2.99
CA HIS A 142 -2.74 -2.22 -1.73
C HIS A 142 -2.36 -3.70 -1.70
N LEU A 143 -2.77 -4.46 -2.70
CA LEU A 143 -2.46 -5.89 -2.84
C LEU A 143 -0.98 -6.13 -3.13
N GLY A 144 -0.37 -5.27 -3.95
CA GLY A 144 1.04 -5.35 -4.31
C GLY A 144 1.99 -5.28 -3.11
N GLY A 145 1.62 -4.57 -2.04
CA GLY A 145 2.40 -4.53 -0.79
C GLY A 145 1.84 -5.39 0.35
N GLY A 146 0.89 -6.29 0.07
CA GLY A 146 0.27 -7.19 1.05
C GLY A 146 -1.13 -6.77 1.47
N GLY A 147 -1.32 -5.56 1.94
CA GLY A 147 -2.63 -4.99 2.28
C GLY A 147 -3.24 -5.54 3.58
N PHE A 148 -3.13 -4.81 4.67
CA PHE A 148 -3.79 -5.18 5.93
C PHE A 148 -4.98 -4.24 6.25
N GLY A 149 -5.87 -4.69 7.12
CA GLY A 149 -7.02 -3.94 7.62
C GLY A 149 -7.73 -4.66 8.74
N MET A 150 -8.95 -4.21 9.06
CA MET A 150 -9.69 -4.61 10.28
C MET A 150 -10.08 -6.10 10.32
N LEU A 151 -10.01 -6.83 9.22
CA LEU A 151 -10.28 -8.27 9.16
C LEU A 151 -9.01 -9.16 9.19
N MET A 152 -7.80 -8.56 9.24
CA MET A 152 -6.55 -9.31 9.08
C MET A 152 -6.28 -10.37 10.15
N ARG A 153 -6.72 -10.14 11.39
CA ARG A 153 -6.55 -11.10 12.50
C ARG A 153 -7.35 -12.39 12.27
N ARG A 154 -8.47 -12.30 11.54
CA ARG A 154 -9.32 -13.45 11.20
C ARG A 154 -8.94 -14.10 9.89
N TYR A 155 -8.61 -13.30 8.85
CA TYR A 155 -8.50 -13.79 7.47
C TYR A 155 -7.13 -13.58 6.81
N GLY A 156 -6.18 -12.95 7.49
CA GLY A 156 -4.87 -12.59 6.92
C GLY A 156 -4.93 -11.30 6.11
N LEU A 157 -3.92 -11.08 5.29
CA LEU A 157 -3.81 -9.93 4.39
C LEU A 157 -4.77 -10.02 3.21
N ALA A 158 -4.99 -8.90 2.53
CA ALA A 158 -5.65 -8.87 1.22
C ALA A 158 -4.94 -9.79 0.22
N ALA A 159 -3.60 -9.75 0.17
CA ALA A 159 -2.76 -10.60 -0.69
C ALA A 159 -2.86 -12.11 -0.38
N ASP A 160 -3.16 -12.50 0.88
CA ASP A 160 -3.42 -13.91 1.24
C ASP A 160 -4.75 -14.42 0.64
N ASN A 161 -5.61 -13.50 0.22
CA ASN A 161 -6.93 -13.78 -0.34
C ASN A 161 -7.00 -13.48 -1.86
N VAL A 162 -5.87 -13.50 -2.55
CA VAL A 162 -5.79 -13.43 -4.01
C VAL A 162 -5.70 -14.83 -4.59
N LEU A 163 -6.57 -15.13 -5.56
CA LEU A 163 -6.66 -16.43 -6.25
C LEU A 163 -5.92 -16.44 -7.59
N ASP A 164 -5.95 -15.31 -8.31
CA ASP A 164 -5.38 -15.15 -9.64
C ASP A 164 -5.11 -13.67 -9.92
N ALA A 165 -4.31 -13.36 -10.94
CA ALA A 165 -4.07 -12.01 -11.41
C ALA A 165 -3.82 -12.00 -12.92
N VAL A 166 -4.10 -10.87 -13.56
CA VAL A 166 -3.71 -10.59 -14.94
C VAL A 166 -2.64 -9.52 -14.93
N LEU A 167 -1.53 -9.78 -15.60
CA LEU A 167 -0.34 -8.92 -15.58
C LEU A 167 0.22 -8.73 -17.00
N VAL A 168 0.73 -7.53 -17.28
CA VAL A 168 1.59 -7.25 -18.44
C VAL A 168 3.05 -7.22 -17.96
N ASP A 169 3.89 -8.09 -18.52
CA ASP A 169 5.32 -8.18 -18.20
C ASP A 169 6.18 -7.14 -18.95
N ALA A 170 7.50 -7.19 -18.77
CA ALA A 170 8.45 -6.26 -19.39
C ALA A 170 8.53 -6.38 -20.93
N ASP A 171 8.15 -7.53 -21.49
CA ASP A 171 8.04 -7.76 -22.93
C ASP A 171 6.68 -7.33 -23.52
N GLY A 172 5.76 -6.84 -22.68
CA GLY A 172 4.40 -6.48 -23.06
C GLY A 172 3.49 -7.71 -23.29
N ARG A 173 3.85 -8.89 -22.75
CA ARG A 173 3.02 -10.10 -22.82
C ARG A 173 1.95 -10.04 -21.73
N LEU A 174 0.74 -10.49 -22.06
CA LEU A 174 -0.35 -10.62 -21.10
C LEU A 174 -0.28 -11.98 -20.44
N LEU A 175 -0.12 -12.01 -19.13
CA LEU A 175 0.02 -13.22 -18.32
C LEU A 175 -1.13 -13.35 -17.31
N ASN A 176 -1.54 -14.58 -17.04
CA ASN A 176 -2.38 -14.96 -15.91
C ASN A 176 -1.60 -15.88 -14.96
N ARG A 177 -2.18 -16.33 -13.86
CA ARG A 177 -1.51 -17.18 -12.88
C ARG A 177 -0.81 -18.40 -13.51
N THR A 178 -1.46 -19.07 -14.46
CA THR A 178 -0.91 -20.26 -15.11
C THR A 178 0.31 -19.92 -15.96
N THR A 179 0.24 -18.84 -16.70
CA THR A 179 1.31 -18.44 -17.65
C THR A 179 2.45 -17.65 -16.99
N MET A 180 2.19 -16.96 -15.88
CA MET A 180 3.24 -16.27 -15.12
C MET A 180 4.03 -17.19 -14.19
N GLY A 181 3.49 -18.35 -13.85
CA GLY A 181 4.12 -19.30 -12.92
C GLY A 181 4.01 -18.89 -11.45
N GLU A 182 4.41 -19.80 -10.56
CA GLU A 182 4.22 -19.61 -9.11
C GLU A 182 5.12 -18.53 -8.51
N ASP A 183 6.35 -18.36 -9.01
CA ASP A 183 7.29 -17.40 -8.45
C ASP A 183 6.90 -15.94 -8.74
N LEU A 184 6.50 -15.62 -9.98
CA LEU A 184 6.00 -14.29 -10.30
C LEU A 184 4.66 -14.01 -9.60
N PHE A 185 3.75 -15.01 -9.55
CA PHE A 185 2.49 -14.89 -8.82
C PHE A 185 2.72 -14.70 -7.31
N TRP A 186 3.75 -15.32 -6.75
CA TRP A 186 4.18 -15.07 -5.37
C TRP A 186 4.69 -13.64 -5.21
N ALA A 187 5.59 -13.20 -6.08
CA ALA A 187 6.27 -11.90 -5.99
C ALA A 187 5.30 -10.71 -6.00
N ILE A 188 4.29 -10.71 -6.87
CA ILE A 188 3.34 -9.60 -7.00
C ILE A 188 2.39 -9.46 -5.79
N ARG A 189 2.25 -10.49 -4.94
CA ARG A 189 1.35 -10.52 -3.79
C ARG A 189 2.01 -10.05 -2.49
N GLY A 190 2.65 -8.89 -2.51
CA GLY A 190 3.27 -8.27 -1.34
C GLY A 190 4.73 -7.85 -1.53
N GLY A 191 5.32 -8.04 -2.71
CA GLY A 191 6.70 -7.69 -3.03
C GLY A 191 6.91 -6.27 -3.59
N GLY A 192 5.88 -5.43 -3.57
CA GLY A 192 5.89 -4.14 -4.25
C GLY A 192 5.49 -4.31 -5.72
N GLY A 193 4.19 -4.31 -6.00
CA GLY A 193 3.60 -4.79 -7.26
C GLY A 193 4.15 -4.17 -8.54
N GLU A 194 4.60 -2.93 -8.49
CA GLU A 194 5.16 -2.20 -9.64
C GLU A 194 6.58 -2.65 -10.06
N SER A 195 7.23 -3.54 -9.31
CA SER A 195 8.61 -4.00 -9.62
C SER A 195 8.68 -5.09 -10.68
N PHE A 196 7.58 -5.80 -10.96
CA PHE A 196 7.58 -7.04 -11.75
C PHE A 196 6.74 -6.97 -13.02
N GLY A 197 5.98 -5.90 -13.20
CA GLY A 197 5.06 -5.74 -14.30
C GLY A 197 3.87 -4.86 -13.94
N VAL A 198 2.95 -4.73 -14.87
CA VAL A 198 1.69 -3.99 -14.69
C VAL A 198 0.58 -4.98 -14.38
N VAL A 199 0.20 -5.10 -13.11
CA VAL A 199 -0.96 -5.93 -12.74
C VAL A 199 -2.23 -5.18 -13.11
N LEU A 200 -3.05 -5.75 -13.99
CA LEU A 200 -4.27 -5.15 -14.52
C LEU A 200 -5.48 -5.47 -13.64
N SER A 201 -5.59 -6.71 -13.16
CA SER A 201 -6.73 -7.14 -12.35
C SER A 201 -6.36 -8.30 -11.42
N TRP A 202 -7.19 -8.50 -10.39
CA TRP A 202 -7.03 -9.47 -9.33
C TRP A 202 -8.30 -10.27 -9.11
N LYS A 203 -8.21 -11.59 -9.07
CA LYS A 203 -9.29 -12.48 -8.64
C LYS A 203 -9.24 -12.63 -7.13
N LEU A 204 -10.27 -12.13 -6.47
CA LEU A 204 -10.34 -12.05 -5.02
C LEU A 204 -11.13 -13.23 -4.43
N ARG A 205 -10.64 -13.73 -3.28
CA ARG A 205 -11.41 -14.65 -2.42
C ARG A 205 -12.17 -13.82 -1.41
N LEU A 206 -13.49 -13.83 -1.50
CA LEU A 206 -14.35 -13.25 -0.49
C LEU A 206 -14.42 -14.15 0.74
N VAL A 207 -14.57 -13.54 1.91
CA VAL A 207 -14.58 -14.22 3.21
C VAL A 207 -15.94 -14.05 3.91
N PRO A 208 -16.43 -15.06 4.67
CA PRO A 208 -17.69 -14.94 5.36
C PRO A 208 -17.59 -14.01 6.57
N VAL A 209 -18.63 -13.16 6.76
CA VAL A 209 -18.78 -12.25 7.92
C VAL A 209 -20.12 -12.42 8.60
N LEU A 210 -20.74 -13.58 8.43
CA LEU A 210 -21.95 -13.91 9.17
C LEU A 210 -21.66 -14.02 10.66
N GLN A 211 -22.57 -13.49 11.46
CA GLN A 211 -22.62 -13.70 12.92
C GLN A 211 -22.92 -15.17 13.17
N THR A 212 -21.90 -16.03 13.20
CA THR A 212 -22.07 -17.42 13.64
C THR A 212 -21.98 -17.44 15.15
N GLU A 213 -23.01 -17.95 15.80
CA GLU A 213 -23.07 -18.12 17.27
C GLU A 213 -22.03 -19.12 17.81
N ILE A 214 -21.27 -19.75 16.93
CA ILE A 214 -20.34 -20.85 17.21
C ILE A 214 -18.92 -20.45 16.85
N ALA A 215 -18.32 -19.55 17.63
CA ALA A 215 -16.88 -19.45 17.64
C ALA A 215 -16.41 -19.54 19.10
N PRO A 216 -15.61 -20.54 19.46
CA PRO A 216 -15.00 -20.54 20.79
C PRO A 216 -14.04 -19.38 20.87
N ALA A 217 -14.30 -18.51 21.78
CA ALA A 217 -13.43 -17.57 22.45
C ALA A 217 -12.27 -17.01 21.62
N LEU A 218 -12.43 -15.77 21.23
CA LEU A 218 -11.37 -14.80 21.35
C LEU A 218 -10.39 -14.63 20.21
N PRO A 219 -9.19 -14.43 20.25
CA PRO A 219 -8.57 -13.18 19.81
C PRO A 219 -8.56 -12.95 18.29
N ARG A 220 -9.08 -13.90 17.48
CA ARG A 220 -9.06 -13.75 16.00
C ARG A 220 -10.20 -12.88 15.46
N ASP A 221 -11.32 -12.87 16.16
CA ASP A 221 -12.53 -12.16 15.73
C ASP A 221 -12.58 -10.71 16.21
N LEU A 222 -11.63 -10.30 17.05
CA LEU A 222 -11.48 -8.93 17.54
C LEU A 222 -10.19 -8.31 17.02
N ILE A 223 -10.29 -7.14 16.44
CA ILE A 223 -9.17 -6.22 16.26
C ILE A 223 -9.45 -4.95 17.05
N LEU A 224 -8.45 -4.43 17.74
CA LEU A 224 -8.52 -3.21 18.54
C LEU A 224 -7.36 -2.31 18.10
N ARG A 225 -7.65 -1.42 17.16
CA ARG A 225 -6.71 -0.38 16.71
C ARG A 225 -6.68 0.74 17.75
N VAL A 226 -5.50 1.32 17.94
CA VAL A 226 -5.34 2.51 18.78
C VAL A 226 -4.79 3.65 17.94
N VAL A 227 -5.44 4.82 17.99
CA VAL A 227 -4.95 6.06 17.39
C VAL A 227 -4.63 7.03 18.52
N VAL A 228 -3.37 7.50 18.54
CA VAL A 228 -2.88 8.40 19.59
C VAL A 228 -2.52 9.75 18.96
N GLN A 229 -3.18 10.82 19.46
CA GLN A 229 -2.97 12.19 18.99
C GLN A 229 -3.07 13.17 20.14
N GLY A 230 -2.05 14.01 20.33
CA GLY A 230 -1.99 14.90 21.48
C GLY A 230 -2.06 14.11 22.79
N ARG A 231 -3.02 14.47 23.65
CA ARG A 231 -3.30 13.78 24.93
C ARG A 231 -4.41 12.73 24.83
N HIS A 232 -4.83 12.39 23.63
CA HIS A 232 -5.97 11.49 23.42
C HIS A 232 -5.51 10.16 22.81
N ALA A 233 -6.05 9.05 23.32
CA ALA A 233 -5.97 7.74 22.71
C ALA A 233 -7.38 7.29 22.34
N GLN A 234 -7.62 7.10 21.05
CA GLN A 234 -8.88 6.56 20.53
C GLN A 234 -8.73 5.07 20.30
N PHE A 235 -9.63 4.27 20.84
CA PHE A 235 -9.69 2.83 20.68
C PHE A 235 -10.80 2.49 19.68
N GLU A 236 -10.44 1.89 18.56
CA GLU A 236 -11.36 1.51 17.48
C GLU A 236 -11.40 -0.02 17.38
N ALA A 237 -12.56 -0.61 17.58
CA ALA A 237 -12.70 -2.07 17.56
C ALA A 237 -13.60 -2.54 16.41
N LEU A 238 -13.22 -3.63 15.76
CA LEU A 238 -14.12 -4.45 14.94
C LEU A 238 -14.19 -5.84 15.56
N PHE A 239 -15.39 -6.28 15.87
CA PHE A 239 -15.66 -7.60 16.42
C PHE A 239 -16.65 -8.36 15.53
N LEU A 240 -16.29 -9.56 15.12
CA LEU A 240 -17.16 -10.45 14.34
C LEU A 240 -18.08 -11.24 15.30
N GLY A 241 -19.06 -10.56 15.89
CA GLY A 241 -19.98 -11.13 16.87
C GLY A 241 -20.93 -10.10 17.43
N ARG A 242 -21.70 -10.47 18.45
CA ARG A 242 -22.67 -9.59 19.12
C ARG A 242 -22.02 -8.72 20.20
N CYS A 243 -22.58 -7.55 20.44
CA CYS A 243 -22.14 -6.62 21.48
C CYS A 243 -22.04 -7.27 22.87
N SER A 244 -23.00 -8.13 23.27
CA SER A 244 -22.96 -8.81 24.57
C SER A 244 -21.66 -9.57 24.78
N ARG A 245 -21.23 -10.36 23.77
CA ARG A 245 -19.98 -11.12 23.82
C ARG A 245 -18.74 -10.23 23.80
N LEU A 246 -18.77 -9.14 23.01
CA LEU A 246 -17.69 -8.16 23.03
C LEU A 246 -17.53 -7.55 24.42
N LEU A 247 -18.62 -7.13 25.06
CA LEU A 247 -18.58 -6.52 26.39
C LEU A 247 -18.06 -7.48 27.47
N ASP A 248 -18.47 -8.76 27.43
CA ASP A 248 -17.94 -9.77 28.35
C ASP A 248 -16.42 -9.93 28.17
N HIS A 249 -15.97 -9.92 26.91
CA HIS A 249 -14.56 -10.00 26.59
C HIS A 249 -13.78 -8.76 27.04
N MET A 250 -14.31 -7.58 26.79
CA MET A 250 -13.68 -6.31 27.20
C MET A 250 -13.57 -6.22 28.72
N ARG A 251 -14.60 -6.60 29.47
CA ARG A 251 -14.55 -6.66 30.94
C ARG A 251 -13.48 -7.63 31.46
N ALA A 252 -13.32 -8.78 30.81
CA ALA A 252 -12.36 -9.80 31.24
C ALA A 252 -10.89 -9.45 30.95
N HIS A 253 -10.63 -8.75 29.83
CA HIS A 253 -9.26 -8.56 29.36
C HIS A 253 -8.80 -7.09 29.30
N PHE A 254 -9.74 -6.16 29.28
CA PHE A 254 -9.48 -4.71 29.18
C PHE A 254 -10.42 -3.90 30.11
N PRO A 255 -10.49 -4.26 31.42
CA PRO A 255 -11.44 -3.63 32.35
C PRO A 255 -11.23 -2.11 32.46
N ASP A 256 -9.98 -1.65 32.35
CA ASP A 256 -9.62 -0.23 32.49
C ASP A 256 -10.16 0.64 31.35
N LEU A 257 -10.55 0.06 30.21
CA LEU A 257 -11.20 0.82 29.12
C LEU A 257 -12.65 1.17 29.43
N GLY A 258 -13.27 0.53 30.43
CA GLY A 258 -14.62 0.87 30.88
C GLY A 258 -15.70 0.73 29.82
N VAL A 259 -15.53 -0.14 28.83
CA VAL A 259 -16.43 -0.26 27.65
C VAL A 259 -17.83 -0.66 28.09
N ALA A 260 -18.81 0.14 27.71
CA ALA A 260 -20.24 -0.02 28.03
C ALA A 260 -21.07 -0.38 26.79
N ARG A 261 -22.36 -0.68 26.97
CA ARG A 261 -23.28 -1.02 25.86
C ARG A 261 -23.42 0.14 24.85
N ALA A 262 -23.32 1.37 25.32
CA ALA A 262 -23.40 2.56 24.48
C ALA A 262 -22.22 2.70 23.51
N ASP A 263 -21.07 2.10 23.81
CA ASP A 263 -19.86 2.14 22.99
C ASP A 263 -19.84 1.03 21.91
N CYS A 264 -20.89 0.21 21.83
CA CYS A 264 -20.96 -0.92 20.93
C CYS A 264 -22.20 -0.82 20.01
N GLU A 265 -21.97 -0.84 18.70
CA GLU A 265 -23.00 -0.81 17.66
C GLU A 265 -22.97 -2.10 16.84
N GLU A 266 -24.12 -2.77 16.70
CA GLU A 266 -24.26 -3.95 15.84
C GLU A 266 -24.67 -3.52 14.43
N ILE A 267 -23.74 -3.63 13.50
CA ILE A 267 -23.87 -3.15 12.12
C ILE A 267 -23.47 -4.21 11.12
N SER A 268 -23.86 -4.05 9.87
CA SER A 268 -23.40 -4.92 8.79
C SER A 268 -21.91 -4.65 8.45
N TRP A 269 -21.27 -5.59 7.76
CA TRP A 269 -19.88 -5.39 7.33
C TRP A 269 -19.71 -4.13 6.47
N ILE A 270 -20.61 -3.89 5.51
CA ILE A 270 -20.51 -2.68 4.67
C ILE A 270 -20.63 -1.39 5.51
N GLN A 271 -21.50 -1.36 6.53
CA GLN A 271 -21.58 -0.22 7.44
C GLN A 271 -20.30 -0.07 8.27
N SER A 272 -19.63 -1.17 8.64
CA SER A 272 -18.35 -1.09 9.33
C SER A 272 -17.25 -0.48 8.45
N THR A 273 -17.24 -0.74 7.15
CA THR A 273 -16.30 -0.08 6.23
C THR A 273 -16.57 1.41 6.10
N VAL A 274 -17.83 1.81 6.10
CA VAL A 274 -18.25 3.23 6.14
C VAL A 274 -17.83 3.87 7.46
N TYR A 275 -18.03 3.18 8.59
CA TYR A 275 -17.60 3.68 9.90
C TYR A 275 -16.10 3.97 9.93
N PHE A 276 -15.26 3.01 9.55
CA PHE A 276 -13.80 3.20 9.56
C PHE A 276 -13.29 4.22 8.52
N ALA A 277 -14.06 4.45 7.45
CA ALA A 277 -13.72 5.45 6.44
C ALA A 277 -14.09 6.88 6.87
N PHE A 278 -15.22 7.03 7.59
CA PHE A 278 -15.85 8.34 7.83
C PHE A 278 -16.25 8.58 9.28
N TYR A 279 -15.86 7.71 10.21
CA TYR A 279 -16.19 7.74 11.64
C TYR A 279 -17.70 7.82 11.94
N SER A 280 -18.53 7.25 11.05
CA SER A 280 -19.98 7.19 11.22
C SER A 280 -20.59 6.06 10.39
N SER A 281 -21.25 5.12 11.04
CA SER A 281 -21.98 4.01 10.42
C SER A 281 -23.29 4.43 9.75
N SER A 282 -23.82 5.61 10.10
CA SER A 282 -25.09 6.14 9.56
C SER A 282 -24.96 6.77 8.19
N LYS A 283 -23.74 6.99 7.70
CA LYS A 283 -23.52 7.53 6.35
C LYS A 283 -23.86 6.50 5.27
N PRO A 284 -24.35 6.95 4.10
CA PRO A 284 -24.70 6.05 3.01
C PRO A 284 -23.46 5.36 2.43
N PRO A 285 -23.52 4.06 2.10
CA PRO A 285 -22.40 3.30 1.53
C PRO A 285 -21.90 3.84 0.17
N GLU A 286 -22.71 4.60 -0.55
CA GLU A 286 -22.38 5.25 -1.81
C GLU A 286 -21.19 6.22 -1.68
N LEU A 287 -20.92 6.76 -0.49
CA LEU A 287 -19.73 7.57 -0.22
C LEU A 287 -18.42 6.80 -0.40
N LEU A 288 -18.44 5.47 -0.33
CA LEU A 288 -17.28 4.65 -0.64
C LEU A 288 -16.85 4.74 -2.11
N LEU A 289 -17.76 5.19 -2.99
CA LEU A 289 -17.48 5.39 -4.41
C LEU A 289 -16.77 6.72 -4.71
N ASP A 290 -16.66 7.61 -3.72
CA ASP A 290 -15.91 8.85 -3.87
C ASP A 290 -14.41 8.54 -4.00
N ARG A 291 -13.85 8.82 -5.18
CA ARG A 291 -12.43 8.62 -5.48
C ARG A 291 -11.56 9.81 -5.06
N ILE A 292 -12.15 10.97 -4.84
CA ILE A 292 -11.42 12.20 -4.54
C ILE A 292 -10.99 12.21 -3.07
N GLY A 293 -11.93 11.93 -2.16
CA GLY A 293 -11.69 11.92 -0.72
C GLY A 293 -11.05 13.22 -0.22
N GLU A 294 -10.36 13.15 0.89
CA GLU A 294 -9.58 14.28 1.42
C GLU A 294 -8.30 14.48 0.61
N THR A 295 -8.20 15.59 -0.08
CA THR A 295 -7.03 16.05 -0.84
C THR A 295 -6.49 17.36 -0.26
N GLY A 296 -5.36 17.84 -0.77
CA GLY A 296 -4.85 19.16 -0.41
C GLY A 296 -4.00 19.19 0.87
N ARG A 297 -3.42 18.07 1.28
CA ARG A 297 -2.51 17.98 2.43
C ARG A 297 -1.11 17.52 2.05
N TYR A 298 -0.15 17.93 2.87
CA TYR A 298 1.22 17.40 2.86
C TYR A 298 1.28 16.22 3.82
N VAL A 299 2.08 15.19 3.52
CA VAL A 299 2.16 13.96 4.33
C VAL A 299 3.61 13.48 4.43
N LYS A 300 4.00 13.01 5.61
CA LYS A 300 5.14 12.12 5.83
C LYS A 300 4.72 11.02 6.80
N ALA A 301 5.04 9.78 6.46
CA ALA A 301 4.80 8.65 7.34
C ALA A 301 6.03 7.75 7.42
N LYS A 302 6.14 7.02 8.53
CA LYS A 302 7.10 5.94 8.78
C LYS A 302 6.38 4.81 9.49
N SER A 303 6.98 3.63 9.55
CA SER A 303 6.40 2.53 10.31
C SER A 303 7.45 1.64 10.95
N ASP A 304 7.06 0.99 12.03
CA ASP A 304 7.82 -0.03 12.73
C ASP A 304 6.95 -1.24 13.06
N TYR A 305 7.59 -2.34 13.43
CA TYR A 305 6.96 -3.48 14.08
C TYR A 305 7.40 -3.57 15.53
N VAL A 306 6.45 -3.68 16.43
CA VAL A 306 6.69 -3.85 17.87
C VAL A 306 6.52 -5.34 18.21
N GLN A 307 7.53 -5.91 18.87
CA GLN A 307 7.60 -7.34 19.20
C GLN A 307 7.48 -7.60 20.70
N GLU A 308 7.83 -6.61 21.51
CA GLU A 308 7.72 -6.66 22.96
C GLU A 308 6.93 -5.44 23.46
N PRO A 309 6.25 -5.54 24.60
CA PRO A 309 5.54 -4.39 25.16
C PRO A 309 6.47 -3.20 25.38
N ILE A 310 6.08 -2.05 24.84
CA ILE A 310 6.81 -0.79 25.09
C ILE A 310 6.61 -0.39 26.55
N PRO A 311 7.69 -0.16 27.33
CA PRO A 311 7.58 0.14 28.73
C PRO A 311 6.98 1.53 28.99
N ARG A 312 6.39 1.70 30.17
CA ARG A 312 5.67 2.92 30.56
C ARG A 312 6.49 4.19 30.38
N HIS A 313 7.77 4.18 30.83
CA HIS A 313 8.64 5.36 30.70
C HIS A 313 8.87 5.81 29.25
N ALA A 314 8.88 4.84 28.31
CA ALA A 314 9.00 5.16 26.89
C ALA A 314 7.72 5.83 26.35
N TRP A 315 6.54 5.39 26.80
CA TRP A 315 5.30 6.08 26.50
C TRP A 315 5.23 7.47 27.10
N GLU A 316 5.71 7.66 28.34
CA GLU A 316 5.80 8.98 28.98
C GLU A 316 6.68 9.94 28.18
N SER A 317 7.82 9.47 27.66
CA SER A 317 8.64 10.22 26.71
C SER A 317 7.93 10.52 25.41
N THR A 318 7.23 9.53 24.84
CA THR A 318 6.48 9.66 23.58
C THR A 318 5.36 10.70 23.69
N TRP A 319 4.66 10.78 24.83
CA TRP A 319 3.64 11.81 25.08
C TRP A 319 4.17 13.21 24.95
N SER A 320 5.39 13.50 25.44
CA SER A 320 6.01 14.81 25.29
C SER A 320 6.22 15.24 23.83
N TRP A 321 6.41 14.28 22.94
CA TRP A 321 6.51 14.51 21.50
C TRP A 321 5.16 14.73 20.83
N LEU A 322 4.12 14.04 21.31
CA LEU A 322 2.74 14.17 20.77
C LEU A 322 2.05 15.47 21.20
N GLU A 323 2.52 16.11 22.26
CA GLU A 323 2.00 17.41 22.73
C GLU A 323 2.59 18.61 21.98
N LYS A 324 3.60 18.42 21.14
CA LYS A 324 4.21 19.52 20.37
C LYS A 324 3.24 20.06 19.31
N PRO A 325 3.29 21.38 19.00
CA PRO A 325 2.41 21.98 18.00
C PRO A 325 2.53 21.36 16.59
N GLU A 326 3.72 20.85 16.25
CA GLU A 326 3.99 20.15 14.99
C GLU A 326 3.69 18.66 15.03
N ALA A 327 3.15 18.14 16.12
CA ALA A 327 2.90 16.72 16.25
C ALA A 327 1.90 16.22 15.20
N GLY A 328 2.15 15.00 14.74
CA GLY A 328 1.21 14.17 14.01
C GLY A 328 0.46 13.24 14.95
N LEU A 329 0.31 12.00 14.54
CA LEU A 329 -0.36 10.95 15.33
C LEU A 329 0.37 9.61 15.18
N LEU A 330 0.08 8.69 16.10
CA LEU A 330 0.50 7.29 16.03
C LEU A 330 -0.72 6.40 15.80
N ILE A 331 -0.58 5.39 14.93
CA ILE A 331 -1.59 4.36 14.72
C ILE A 331 -0.97 3.02 15.07
N LEU A 332 -1.63 2.27 15.97
CA LEU A 332 -1.20 0.95 16.39
C LEU A 332 -2.22 -0.07 15.85
N ASP A 333 -1.81 -0.84 14.85
CA ASP A 333 -2.62 -1.91 14.27
C ASP A 333 -2.18 -3.27 14.82
N PRO A 334 -3.00 -3.96 15.65
CA PRO A 334 -2.59 -5.19 16.34
C PRO A 334 -2.49 -6.36 15.38
N TYR A 335 -1.41 -7.12 15.53
CA TYR A 335 -1.14 -8.36 14.78
C TYR A 335 -1.62 -9.61 15.56
N GLY A 336 -1.14 -10.78 15.21
CA GLY A 336 -1.57 -12.06 15.81
C GLY A 336 -2.73 -12.71 15.06
N GLY A 337 -3.46 -13.62 15.72
CA GLY A 337 -4.54 -14.36 15.08
C GLY A 337 -4.09 -15.14 13.83
N ARG A 338 -4.83 -15.03 12.72
CA ARG A 338 -4.48 -15.66 11.44
C ARG A 338 -3.14 -15.17 10.91
N MET A 339 -2.81 -13.89 11.10
CA MET A 339 -1.52 -13.33 10.68
C MET A 339 -0.33 -14.11 11.23
N ALA A 340 -0.36 -14.47 12.51
CA ALA A 340 0.72 -15.23 13.15
C ALA A 340 0.80 -16.70 12.72
N SER A 341 -0.24 -17.25 12.10
CA SER A 341 -0.30 -18.65 11.66
C SER A 341 0.12 -18.86 10.19
N ILE A 342 0.33 -17.79 9.43
CA ILE A 342 0.80 -17.83 8.04
C ILE A 342 2.33 -17.79 8.05
N SER A 343 2.97 -18.63 7.21
CA SER A 343 4.43 -18.59 7.06
C SER A 343 4.92 -17.23 6.59
N PRO A 344 6.06 -16.72 7.11
CA PRO A 344 6.69 -15.50 6.62
C PRO A 344 7.07 -15.53 5.14
N SER A 345 7.20 -16.72 4.55
CA SER A 345 7.54 -16.94 3.14
C SER A 345 6.34 -17.28 2.25
N ALA A 346 5.12 -17.39 2.80
CA ALA A 346 3.92 -17.72 2.03
C ALA A 346 3.57 -16.64 0.99
N THR A 347 3.90 -15.39 1.31
CA THR A 347 3.91 -14.24 0.40
C THR A 347 5.19 -13.44 0.67
N PRO A 348 5.57 -12.48 -0.17
CA PRO A 348 6.74 -11.62 0.11
C PRO A 348 6.68 -10.84 1.42
N PHE A 349 5.48 -10.57 1.93
CA PHE A 349 5.27 -9.88 3.22
C PHE A 349 5.69 -10.78 4.40
N PRO A 350 6.81 -10.49 5.11
CA PRO A 350 7.38 -11.41 6.09
C PRO A 350 6.90 -11.20 7.54
N HIS A 351 6.22 -10.08 7.82
CA HIS A 351 5.91 -9.64 9.18
C HIS A 351 4.68 -10.37 9.73
N ARG A 352 4.86 -11.64 10.13
CA ARG A 352 3.80 -12.56 10.54
C ARG A 352 3.84 -12.82 12.04
N LYS A 353 4.39 -13.97 12.46
CA LYS A 353 4.51 -14.37 13.86
C LYS A 353 5.50 -13.47 14.62
N GLY A 354 5.22 -13.21 15.90
CA GLY A 354 6.12 -12.48 16.80
C GLY A 354 5.92 -10.97 16.82
N ASN A 355 5.10 -10.40 15.94
CA ASN A 355 4.76 -8.99 16.01
C ASN A 355 3.48 -8.80 16.84
N LEU A 356 3.52 -7.87 17.80
CA LEU A 356 2.36 -7.46 18.59
C LEU A 356 1.48 -6.52 17.79
N TYR A 357 2.07 -5.51 17.16
CA TYR A 357 1.39 -4.55 16.31
C TYR A 357 2.35 -3.88 15.33
N ASN A 358 1.80 -3.32 14.25
CA ASN A 358 2.45 -2.31 13.44
C ASN A 358 2.22 -0.94 14.06
N LEU A 359 3.28 -0.15 14.18
CA LEU A 359 3.25 1.23 14.65
C LEU A 359 3.50 2.15 13.48
N GLN A 360 2.50 2.95 13.10
CA GLN A 360 2.64 3.97 12.09
C GLN A 360 2.83 5.34 12.74
N TYR A 361 3.85 6.05 12.32
CA TYR A 361 4.08 7.47 12.60
C TYR A 361 3.53 8.26 11.44
N TYR A 362 2.48 9.05 11.66
CA TYR A 362 1.79 9.74 10.59
C TYR A 362 1.70 11.23 10.88
N SER A 363 2.33 12.05 10.05
CA SER A 363 2.24 13.50 10.10
C SER A 363 1.63 14.04 8.83
N PHE A 364 0.64 14.90 8.96
CA PHE A 364 0.03 15.63 7.86
C PHE A 364 -0.12 17.10 8.25
N TRP A 365 -0.13 17.96 7.24
CA TRP A 365 -0.30 19.40 7.44
C TRP A 365 -0.85 20.07 6.19
N PHE A 366 -1.35 21.29 6.34
CA PHE A 366 -1.98 22.06 5.27
C PHE A 366 -1.21 23.35 4.96
N GLU A 367 -0.33 23.79 5.90
CA GLU A 367 0.46 24.98 5.75
C GLU A 367 1.51 24.80 4.64
N ASN A 368 1.54 25.76 3.73
CA ASN A 368 2.55 25.81 2.67
C ASN A 368 3.86 26.37 3.21
N GLY A 369 4.96 25.97 2.60
CA GLY A 369 6.29 26.54 2.85
C GLY A 369 7.29 25.58 3.47
N THR A 370 8.57 25.85 3.21
CA THR A 370 9.69 24.99 3.58
C THR A 370 9.82 24.84 5.10
N ALA A 371 9.62 25.91 5.86
CA ALA A 371 9.75 25.88 7.32
C ALA A 371 8.69 24.97 7.99
N ALA A 372 7.43 25.00 7.53
CA ALA A 372 6.39 24.10 8.03
C ALA A 372 6.73 22.64 7.68
N MET A 373 7.16 22.39 6.46
CA MET A 373 7.58 21.06 6.00
C MET A 373 8.75 20.53 6.82
N GLU A 374 9.81 21.29 6.99
CA GLU A 374 11.01 20.89 7.75
C GLU A 374 10.66 20.56 9.20
N LYS A 375 9.83 21.37 9.85
CA LYS A 375 9.39 21.17 11.22
C LYS A 375 8.62 19.86 11.39
N ARG A 376 7.64 19.58 10.51
CA ARG A 376 6.83 18.35 10.51
C ARG A 376 7.65 17.10 10.16
N MET A 377 8.52 17.20 9.16
CA MET A 377 9.46 16.13 8.77
C MET A 377 10.44 15.81 9.91
N SER A 378 10.97 16.83 10.57
CA SER A 378 11.87 16.67 11.71
C SER A 378 11.18 15.95 12.87
N TRP A 379 9.94 16.33 13.20
CA TRP A 379 9.16 15.66 14.25
C TRP A 379 9.05 14.15 14.01
N VAL A 380 8.62 13.73 12.81
CA VAL A 380 8.48 12.31 12.45
C VAL A 380 9.82 11.58 12.57
N ARG A 381 10.91 12.18 12.05
CA ARG A 381 12.23 11.56 12.04
C ARG A 381 12.84 11.44 13.44
N VAL A 382 12.63 12.43 14.28
CA VAL A 382 13.15 12.40 15.67
C VAL A 382 12.36 11.38 16.48
N LEU A 383 11.02 11.41 16.45
CA LEU A 383 10.22 10.43 17.18
C LEU A 383 10.52 8.99 16.71
N TYR A 384 10.66 8.77 15.39
CA TYR A 384 11.06 7.48 14.84
C TYR A 384 12.42 7.03 15.44
N ARG A 385 13.41 7.90 15.58
CA ARG A 385 14.71 7.59 16.19
C ARG A 385 14.60 7.29 17.69
N GLU A 386 13.83 8.06 18.44
CA GLU A 386 13.59 7.84 19.88
C GLU A 386 12.94 6.47 20.16
N MET A 387 12.14 5.96 19.22
CA MET A 387 11.48 4.66 19.33
C MET A 387 12.38 3.46 19.01
N GLU A 388 13.60 3.68 18.50
CA GLU A 388 14.50 2.60 18.07
C GLU A 388 14.77 1.52 19.14
N PRO A 389 14.93 1.84 20.43
CA PRO A 389 15.15 0.82 21.46
C PRO A 389 13.97 -0.13 21.65
N TYR A 390 12.76 0.24 21.26
CA TYR A 390 11.49 -0.42 21.61
C TYR A 390 10.82 -1.13 20.44
N VAL A 391 11.42 -1.12 19.26
CA VAL A 391 10.86 -1.72 18.04
C VAL A 391 11.72 -2.90 17.56
N SER A 392 11.28 -3.55 16.48
CA SER A 392 12.01 -4.67 15.88
C SER A 392 13.47 -4.32 15.56
N LYS A 393 14.36 -5.31 15.77
CA LYS A 393 15.81 -5.17 15.59
C LYS A 393 16.35 -6.29 14.70
N ASN A 394 17.48 -6.02 14.06
CA ASN A 394 18.26 -6.98 13.28
C ASN A 394 17.46 -7.67 12.15
N PRO A 395 16.92 -6.95 11.21
CA PRO A 395 16.90 -5.49 11.05
C PRO A 395 15.71 -4.82 11.75
N ARG A 396 15.76 -3.50 11.94
CA ARG A 396 14.59 -2.66 12.19
C ARG A 396 13.72 -2.67 10.94
N THR A 397 12.45 -3.07 11.08
CA THR A 397 11.58 -3.38 9.94
C THR A 397 10.41 -2.43 9.79
N GLY A 398 9.97 -2.22 8.55
CA GLY A 398 8.84 -1.37 8.21
C GLY A 398 7.85 -2.08 7.28
N TYR A 399 6.74 -1.41 6.98
CA TYR A 399 5.71 -1.89 6.07
C TYR A 399 5.86 -1.23 4.69
N VAL A 400 5.98 -2.02 3.64
CA VAL A 400 6.26 -1.53 2.28
C VAL A 400 5.19 -0.58 1.72
N ASN A 401 3.91 -0.75 2.09
CA ASN A 401 2.86 0.19 1.70
C ASN A 401 2.91 1.51 2.49
N TYR A 402 3.64 1.55 3.61
CA TYR A 402 4.01 2.79 4.31
C TYR A 402 5.40 3.22 3.89
N ARG A 403 5.61 3.29 2.57
CA ARG A 403 6.90 3.53 1.93
C ARG A 403 7.61 4.75 2.51
N ASP A 404 8.91 4.60 2.76
CA ASP A 404 9.75 5.59 3.39
C ASP A 404 11.15 5.62 2.76
N LEU A 405 11.43 6.64 1.99
CA LEU A 405 12.72 6.80 1.31
C LEU A 405 13.88 7.15 2.28
N ASP A 406 13.58 7.53 3.52
CA ASP A 406 14.63 7.70 4.53
C ASP A 406 15.32 6.35 4.90
N LEU A 407 14.72 5.20 4.55
CA LEU A 407 15.32 3.87 4.76
C LEU A 407 16.41 3.53 3.74
N GLY A 408 16.50 4.28 2.65
CA GLY A 408 17.42 4.13 1.54
C GLY A 408 16.70 4.17 0.20
N THR A 409 17.45 4.43 -0.85
CA THR A 409 16.99 4.50 -2.24
C THR A 409 17.87 3.66 -3.14
N ASN A 410 17.35 3.30 -4.28
CA ASN A 410 18.09 2.58 -5.31
C ASN A 410 19.21 3.45 -5.92
N GLU A 411 20.33 2.83 -6.16
CA GLU A 411 21.44 3.39 -6.95
C GLU A 411 21.69 2.49 -8.15
N LEU A 412 22.07 3.09 -9.27
CA LEU A 412 22.38 2.32 -10.48
C LEU A 412 23.83 1.82 -10.46
N GLU A 413 24.01 0.59 -10.92
CA GLU A 413 25.30 0.01 -11.29
C GLU A 413 25.23 -0.36 -12.77
N GLY A 414 25.84 0.48 -13.60
CA GLY A 414 25.57 0.45 -15.04
C GLY A 414 24.16 0.90 -15.38
N ASN A 415 23.38 0.03 -16.03
CA ASN A 415 22.01 0.33 -16.46
C ASN A 415 20.92 -0.30 -15.57
N VAL A 416 21.30 -1.05 -14.54
CA VAL A 416 20.37 -1.74 -13.63
C VAL A 416 20.58 -1.26 -12.21
N THR A 417 19.58 -1.46 -11.38
CA THR A 417 19.64 -1.15 -9.94
C THR A 417 20.61 -2.08 -9.23
N SER A 418 21.48 -1.53 -8.39
CA SER A 418 22.43 -2.29 -7.58
C SER A 418 21.73 -3.06 -6.47
N TYR A 419 21.80 -4.39 -6.52
CA TYR A 419 21.24 -5.26 -5.48
C TYR A 419 21.87 -4.99 -4.10
N ALA A 420 23.18 -4.80 -4.06
CA ALA A 420 23.89 -4.56 -2.79
C ALA A 420 23.45 -3.26 -2.11
N LYS A 421 23.20 -2.20 -2.89
CA LYS A 421 22.68 -0.92 -2.36
C LYS A 421 21.22 -1.02 -1.96
N ALA A 422 20.40 -1.68 -2.75
CA ALA A 422 18.99 -1.89 -2.47
C ALA A 422 18.76 -2.80 -1.24
N TRP A 423 19.70 -3.68 -0.89
CA TRP A 423 19.64 -4.52 0.30
C TRP A 423 19.37 -3.70 1.57
N ILE A 424 19.93 -2.50 1.69
CA ILE A 424 19.85 -1.63 2.88
C ILE A 424 18.39 -1.35 3.27
N TRP A 425 17.52 -1.09 2.29
CA TRP A 425 16.09 -0.86 2.52
C TRP A 425 15.28 -2.15 2.31
N GLY A 426 15.70 -3.03 1.41
CA GLY A 426 15.00 -4.24 1.02
C GLY A 426 14.84 -5.24 2.17
N GLU A 427 15.89 -5.48 2.97
CA GLU A 427 15.81 -6.35 4.13
C GLU A 427 14.86 -5.82 5.22
N LYS A 428 14.68 -4.50 5.31
CA LYS A 428 13.76 -3.87 6.28
C LYS A 428 12.31 -4.14 5.93
N TYR A 429 11.96 -4.18 4.65
CA TYR A 429 10.61 -4.50 4.21
C TYR A 429 10.35 -5.99 4.05
N PHE A 430 11.32 -6.74 3.53
CA PHE A 430 11.11 -8.11 3.06
C PHE A 430 11.90 -9.18 3.82
N ARG A 431 12.85 -8.78 4.66
CA ARG A 431 13.73 -9.71 5.40
C ARG A 431 14.35 -10.75 4.45
N GLY A 432 14.36 -12.02 4.82
CA GLY A 432 14.87 -13.12 3.98
C GLY A 432 14.13 -13.34 2.64
N ASN A 433 12.97 -12.72 2.43
CA ASN A 433 12.26 -12.80 1.15
C ASN A 433 12.84 -11.86 0.07
N PHE A 434 13.70 -10.89 0.45
CA PHE A 434 14.25 -9.92 -0.49
C PHE A 434 15.10 -10.56 -1.59
N GLU A 435 15.95 -11.53 -1.22
CA GLU A 435 16.78 -12.27 -2.17
C GLU A 435 15.92 -13.03 -3.20
N ARG A 436 14.87 -13.73 -2.74
CA ARG A 436 13.94 -14.42 -3.65
C ARG A 436 13.21 -13.44 -4.57
N LEU A 437 12.81 -12.27 -4.06
CA LEU A 437 12.22 -11.23 -4.89
C LEU A 437 13.18 -10.76 -5.98
N ALA A 438 14.46 -10.52 -5.64
CA ALA A 438 15.49 -10.13 -6.59
C ALA A 438 15.79 -11.24 -7.61
N ALA A 439 15.74 -12.50 -7.20
CA ALA A 439 15.88 -13.65 -8.13
C ALA A 439 14.70 -13.71 -9.12
N VAL A 440 13.46 -13.52 -8.63
CA VAL A 440 12.29 -13.43 -9.54
C VAL A 440 12.41 -12.26 -10.49
N LYS A 441 12.85 -11.10 -10.00
CA LYS A 441 13.08 -9.91 -10.84
C LYS A 441 14.09 -10.19 -11.94
N ALA A 442 15.22 -10.86 -11.63
CA ALA A 442 16.24 -11.23 -12.61
C ALA A 442 15.72 -12.18 -13.71
N MET A 443 14.70 -13.00 -13.38
CA MET A 443 14.07 -13.90 -14.38
C MET A 443 13.05 -13.19 -15.28
N VAL A 444 12.26 -12.24 -14.73
CA VAL A 444 11.12 -11.66 -15.45
C VAL A 444 11.38 -10.26 -16.01
N ASP A 445 12.38 -9.57 -15.48
CA ASP A 445 12.77 -8.22 -15.91
C ASP A 445 14.26 -7.99 -15.63
N PRO A 446 15.15 -8.72 -16.32
CA PRO A 446 16.60 -8.65 -16.12
C PRO A 446 17.20 -7.29 -16.48
N ASP A 447 16.56 -6.55 -17.39
CA ASP A 447 16.99 -5.21 -17.83
C ASP A 447 16.50 -4.10 -16.89
N ASP A 448 15.80 -4.47 -15.80
CA ASP A 448 15.30 -3.56 -14.80
C ASP A 448 14.43 -2.45 -15.41
N PHE A 449 13.52 -2.84 -16.31
CA PHE A 449 12.59 -1.93 -16.98
C PHE A 449 11.61 -1.29 -15.98
N PHE A 450 11.01 -2.11 -15.09
CA PHE A 450 10.15 -1.64 -14.03
C PHE A 450 10.98 -1.26 -12.81
N ARG A 451 11.41 -0.01 -12.73
CA ARG A 451 12.18 0.50 -11.60
C ARG A 451 11.70 1.85 -11.10
N ASN A 452 11.92 2.08 -9.83
CA ASN A 452 11.76 3.34 -9.12
C ASN A 452 12.75 3.40 -7.95
N GLU A 453 12.67 4.42 -7.12
CA GLU A 453 13.59 4.68 -6.01
C GLU A 453 13.67 3.56 -4.96
N GLN A 454 12.68 2.68 -4.88
CA GLN A 454 12.67 1.48 -4.01
C GLN A 454 11.96 0.29 -4.70
N SER A 455 12.18 0.09 -5.99
CA SER A 455 11.79 -1.13 -6.69
C SER A 455 12.77 -2.27 -6.41
N ILE A 456 12.29 -3.51 -6.47
CA ILE A 456 13.14 -4.70 -6.32
C ILE A 456 14.14 -4.74 -7.48
N PRO A 457 15.45 -4.83 -7.21
CA PRO A 457 16.48 -4.96 -8.24
C PRO A 457 16.58 -6.39 -8.77
N PRO A 458 17.11 -6.62 -9.97
CA PRO A 458 17.50 -7.95 -10.41
C PRO A 458 18.68 -8.48 -9.56
N LEU A 459 18.61 -9.77 -9.16
CA LEU A 459 19.73 -10.42 -8.49
C LEU A 459 20.89 -10.57 -9.48
N PRO A 460 22.12 -10.14 -9.15
CA PRO A 460 23.27 -10.30 -10.03
C PRO A 460 23.52 -11.79 -10.34
N ALA A 461 23.83 -12.11 -11.60
CA ALA A 461 24.30 -13.44 -11.95
C ALA A 461 25.51 -13.78 -11.05
N ALA A 462 25.51 -14.96 -10.46
CA ALA A 462 26.67 -15.42 -9.70
C ALA A 462 27.91 -15.26 -10.61
N LYS A 463 28.87 -14.42 -10.19
CA LYS A 463 30.16 -14.32 -10.91
C LYS A 463 30.70 -15.73 -10.93
N GLY A 464 30.69 -16.35 -12.11
CA GLY A 464 31.20 -17.70 -12.30
C GLY A 464 32.60 -17.79 -11.67
N TRP A 465 32.81 -18.78 -10.85
CA TRP A 465 34.13 -19.23 -10.57
C TRP A 465 34.69 -19.66 -11.92
N SER A 466 35.42 -18.75 -12.59
CA SER A 466 36.28 -19.13 -13.69
C SER A 466 37.24 -20.15 -13.09
N SER A 467 37.08 -21.40 -13.51
CA SER A 467 37.97 -22.49 -13.27
C SER A 467 39.42 -22.00 -13.47
N ILE A 468 40.19 -22.00 -12.39
CA ILE A 468 41.64 -22.04 -12.43
C ILE A 468 42.07 -23.46 -12.75
#